data_85b6a1fbb4745642e74fd5f284968a74
#
_entry.id   85b6a1fbb4745642e74fd5f284968a74
#
_cell.length_a   1.000
_cell.length_b   1.000
_cell.length_c   1.000
_cell.angle_alpha   90.00
_cell.angle_beta   90.00
_cell.angle_gamma   90.00
#
_symmetry.space_group_name_H-M   'P 1'
#
loop_
_entity.id
_entity.type
_entity.pdbx_description
1 polymer ?
#
loop_
_entity_poly.entity_id
_entity_poly.type
_entity_poly.pdbx_seq_one_letter_code
_entity_poly.pdbx_strand_id
1 'polypeptide(L)'
;MSENLDLVRSIYAAWERGDFSHVEWADPDIEYTAVDGLSPGTSRGIQAMGAGWREFVTDWSDFRAEAEEYRELDDKRVLVLHRFSGRGRTSGVEVGPTGAKGACLFFVTDGEVTKLWLYSVRDRALADLGLAD
;
A
#
# COMPACT_ATOMS: atom_id res chain seq x y z
N MET A 1 -12.39 -15.70 -10.69
CA MET A 1 -11.75 -14.48 -10.20
C MET A 1 -12.28 -14.15 -8.84
N SER A 2 -11.40 -13.71 -7.97
CA SER A 2 -11.76 -13.46 -6.60
C SER A 2 -12.26 -12.03 -6.43
N GLU A 3 -13.29 -11.86 -5.59
CA GLU A 3 -13.80 -10.54 -5.26
C GLU A 3 -12.74 -9.72 -4.51
N ASN A 4 -11.91 -10.40 -3.71
CA ASN A 4 -10.84 -9.74 -2.97
C ASN A 4 -9.80 -9.16 -3.94
N LEU A 5 -9.44 -9.92 -4.95
CA LEU A 5 -8.49 -9.46 -5.96
C LEU A 5 -9.05 -8.27 -6.73
N ASP A 6 -10.33 -8.33 -7.12
CA ASP A 6 -10.99 -7.22 -7.83
C ASP A 6 -11.02 -5.97 -6.97
N LEU A 7 -11.30 -6.10 -5.67
CA LEU A 7 -11.29 -4.98 -4.74
C LEU A 7 -9.91 -4.33 -4.68
N VAL A 8 -8.87 -5.13 -4.50
CA VAL A 8 -7.50 -4.62 -4.39
C VAL A 8 -7.06 -3.95 -5.70
N ARG A 9 -7.44 -4.51 -6.85
CA ARG A 9 -7.15 -3.88 -8.15
C ARG A 9 -7.81 -2.52 -8.27
N SER A 10 -9.04 -2.36 -7.77
CA SER A 10 -9.73 -1.08 -7.83
C SER A 10 -9.04 -0.03 -6.96
N ILE A 11 -8.49 -0.46 -5.81
CA ILE A 11 -7.72 0.43 -4.94
C ILE A 11 -6.47 0.95 -5.68
N TYR A 12 -5.71 0.06 -6.27
CA TYR A 12 -4.50 0.45 -7.00
C TYR A 12 -4.81 1.26 -8.26
N ALA A 13 -5.95 1.02 -8.91
CA ALA A 13 -6.34 1.83 -10.05
C ALA A 13 -6.44 3.32 -9.68
N ALA A 14 -6.99 3.62 -8.49
CA ALA A 14 -7.03 4.98 -7.98
C ALA A 14 -5.64 5.51 -7.64
N TRP A 15 -4.83 4.69 -6.97
CA TRP A 15 -3.49 5.08 -6.56
C TRP A 15 -2.57 5.34 -7.77
N GLU A 16 -2.75 4.57 -8.83
CA GLU A 16 -1.97 4.77 -10.06
C GLU A 16 -2.29 6.12 -10.73
N ARG A 17 -3.49 6.65 -10.48
CA ARG A 17 -3.87 7.98 -10.93
C ARG A 17 -3.41 9.09 -9.98
N GLY A 18 -2.80 8.70 -8.85
CA GLY A 18 -2.43 9.65 -7.81
C GLY A 18 -3.58 10.05 -6.90
N ASP A 19 -4.68 9.30 -6.93
CA ASP A 19 -5.86 9.57 -6.11
C ASP A 19 -5.85 8.67 -4.88
N PHE A 20 -5.61 9.28 -3.72
CA PHE A 20 -5.55 8.60 -2.44
C PHE A 20 -6.70 9.00 -1.52
N SER A 21 -7.74 9.65 -2.08
CA SER A 21 -8.83 10.21 -1.28
C SER A 21 -9.95 9.23 -0.98
N HIS A 22 -10.04 8.14 -1.74
CA HIS A 22 -11.11 7.16 -1.57
C HIS A 22 -10.72 6.09 -0.56
N VAL A 23 -11.54 5.90 0.46
CA VAL A 23 -11.28 4.93 1.53
C VAL A 23 -12.51 4.06 1.82
N GLU A 24 -13.46 4.01 0.89
CA GLU A 24 -14.69 3.23 1.05
C GLU A 24 -14.42 1.73 1.17
N TRP A 25 -13.27 1.30 0.65
CA TRP A 25 -12.83 -0.10 0.73
C TRP A 25 -12.37 -0.51 2.13
N ALA A 26 -12.15 0.46 3.01
CA ALA A 26 -11.56 0.21 4.32
C ALA A 26 -12.64 0.02 5.39
N ASP A 27 -12.43 -0.97 6.26
CA ASP A 27 -13.24 -1.10 7.48
C ASP A 27 -13.04 0.16 8.34
N PRO A 28 -14.09 0.70 8.99
CA PRO A 28 -13.93 1.88 9.86
C PRO A 28 -12.86 1.72 10.93
N ASP A 29 -12.61 0.49 11.39
CA ASP A 29 -11.60 0.18 12.40
C ASP A 29 -10.34 -0.42 11.79
N ILE A 30 -10.07 -0.16 10.54
CA ILE A 30 -8.91 -0.72 9.84
C ILE A 30 -7.62 -0.52 10.64
N GLU A 31 -6.80 -1.56 10.68
CA GLU A 31 -5.48 -1.52 11.30
C GLU A 31 -4.45 -1.30 10.19
N TYR A 32 -3.78 -0.17 10.21
CA TYR A 32 -2.74 0.16 9.24
C TYR A 32 -1.38 0.03 9.91
N THR A 33 -0.51 -0.80 9.35
CA THR A 33 0.84 -1.01 9.87
C THR A 33 1.88 -0.68 8.82
N ALA A 34 2.76 0.27 9.14
CA ALA A 34 3.99 0.46 8.40
C ALA A 34 5.01 -0.47 9.02
N VAL A 35 5.37 -1.54 8.30
CA VAL A 35 6.23 -2.60 8.86
C VAL A 35 7.68 -2.15 8.96
N ASP A 36 8.11 -1.34 7.99
CA ASP A 36 9.48 -0.82 7.94
C ASP A 36 9.44 0.63 7.46
N GLY A 37 10.60 1.20 7.16
CA GLY A 37 10.70 2.58 6.72
C GLY A 37 11.11 3.50 7.86
N LEU A 38 10.88 4.80 7.68
CA LEU A 38 11.36 5.81 8.63
C LEU A 38 10.54 5.86 9.91
N SER A 39 9.26 5.52 9.84
CA SER A 39 8.36 5.60 10.99
C SER A 39 7.49 4.34 11.07
N PRO A 40 8.09 3.20 11.44
CA PRO A 40 7.29 1.97 11.60
C PRO A 40 6.28 2.11 12.73
N GLY A 41 5.17 1.42 12.60
CA GLY A 41 4.16 1.43 13.63
C GLY A 41 2.78 1.10 13.10
N THR A 42 1.84 0.97 14.03
CA THR A 42 0.46 0.62 13.72
C THR A 42 -0.48 1.74 14.13
N SER A 43 -1.41 2.06 13.24
CA SER A 43 -2.50 3.02 13.48
C SER A 43 -3.82 2.29 13.32
N ARG A 44 -4.85 2.75 14.01
CA ARG A 44 -6.18 2.16 13.90
C ARG A 44 -7.19 3.21 13.47
N GLY A 45 -8.06 2.81 12.54
CA GLY A 45 -9.15 3.65 12.06
C GLY A 45 -8.79 4.40 10.78
N ILE A 46 -9.81 4.74 10.01
CA ILE A 46 -9.65 5.38 8.71
C ILE A 46 -8.98 6.74 8.84
N GLN A 47 -9.33 7.51 9.88
CA GLN A 47 -8.75 8.83 10.05
C GLN A 47 -7.24 8.78 10.32
N ALA A 48 -6.81 7.85 11.17
CA ALA A 48 -5.39 7.70 11.49
C ALA A 48 -4.61 7.21 10.27
N MET A 49 -5.17 6.24 9.53
CA MET A 49 -4.57 5.76 8.30
C MET A 49 -4.45 6.88 7.28
N GLY A 50 -5.52 7.65 7.09
CA GLY A 50 -5.53 8.77 6.15
C GLY A 50 -4.54 9.86 6.51
N ALA A 51 -4.36 10.13 7.81
CA ALA A 51 -3.38 11.10 8.27
C ALA A 51 -1.96 10.65 7.93
N GLY A 52 -1.65 9.37 8.17
CA GLY A 52 -0.34 8.80 7.82
C GLY A 52 -0.06 8.88 6.33
N TRP A 53 -1.05 8.53 5.51
CA TRP A 53 -0.91 8.61 4.07
C TRP A 53 -0.71 10.06 3.60
N ARG A 54 -1.44 11.02 4.18
CA ARG A 54 -1.30 12.44 3.81
C ARG A 54 0.09 12.96 4.14
N GLU A 55 0.63 12.60 5.30
CA GLU A 55 2.01 12.99 5.65
C GLU A 55 3.00 12.44 4.63
N PHE A 56 2.87 11.18 4.29
CA PHE A 56 3.76 10.53 3.33
C PHE A 56 3.65 11.19 1.95
N VAL A 57 2.42 11.35 1.45
CA VAL A 57 2.18 11.88 0.10
C VAL A 57 2.57 13.36 -0.01
N THR A 58 2.42 14.12 1.08
CA THR A 58 2.74 15.56 1.08
C THR A 58 4.23 15.82 0.82
N ASP A 59 5.10 14.90 1.22
CA ASP A 59 6.53 15.04 0.97
C ASP A 59 6.92 14.80 -0.49
N TRP A 60 5.98 14.38 -1.32
CA TRP A 60 6.24 14.04 -2.70
C TRP A 60 5.36 14.83 -3.65
N SER A 61 5.91 15.17 -4.81
CA SER A 61 5.18 15.76 -5.92
C SER A 61 4.83 14.64 -6.90
N ASP A 62 3.56 14.60 -7.33
CA ASP A 62 3.08 13.56 -8.27
C ASP A 62 3.31 12.14 -7.78
N PHE A 63 3.10 11.92 -6.49
CA PHE A 63 3.28 10.58 -5.92
C PHE A 63 2.26 9.60 -6.49
N ARG A 64 2.74 8.43 -6.90
CA ARG A 64 1.92 7.35 -7.44
C ARG A 64 2.43 6.02 -6.94
N ALA A 65 1.50 5.08 -6.77
CA ALA A 65 1.83 3.70 -6.46
C ALA A 65 1.31 2.82 -7.60
N GLU A 66 2.22 2.12 -8.26
CA GLU A 66 1.87 1.27 -9.41
C GLU A 66 2.04 -0.19 -9.03
N ALA A 67 0.99 -0.98 -9.21
CA ALA A 67 1.05 -2.40 -8.96
C ALA A 67 1.80 -3.10 -10.08
N GLU A 68 2.76 -3.94 -9.71
CA GLU A 68 3.51 -4.74 -10.66
C GLU A 68 3.04 -6.20 -10.68
N GLU A 69 2.59 -6.70 -9.53
CA GLU A 69 2.13 -8.08 -9.43
C GLU A 69 1.13 -8.20 -8.29
N TYR A 70 0.08 -8.98 -8.51
CA TYR A 70 -0.91 -9.33 -7.49
C TYR A 70 -0.77 -10.80 -7.16
N ARG A 71 -0.70 -11.14 -5.87
CA ARG A 71 -0.64 -12.52 -5.40
C ARG A 71 -1.72 -12.77 -4.36
N GLU A 72 -2.68 -13.60 -4.68
CA GLU A 72 -3.71 -14.00 -3.74
C GLU A 72 -3.16 -15.14 -2.89
N LEU A 73 -2.94 -14.87 -1.59
CA LEU A 73 -2.30 -15.84 -0.71
C LEU A 73 -3.28 -16.86 -0.16
N ASP A 74 -4.50 -16.40 0.12
CA ASP A 74 -5.59 -17.26 0.60
C ASP A 74 -6.91 -16.49 0.45
N ASP A 75 -7.99 -17.00 1.07
CA ASP A 75 -9.33 -16.42 0.97
C ASP A 75 -9.43 -15.00 1.53
N LYS A 76 -8.44 -14.57 2.29
CA LYS A 76 -8.51 -13.28 3.01
C LYS A 76 -7.31 -12.37 2.78
N ARG A 77 -6.25 -12.84 2.15
CA ARG A 77 -5.04 -12.04 1.99
C ARG A 77 -4.64 -11.90 0.53
N VAL A 78 -4.39 -10.66 0.13
CA VAL A 78 -3.83 -10.35 -1.19
C VAL A 78 -2.56 -9.55 -1.00
N LEU A 79 -1.47 -10.03 -1.56
CA LEU A 79 -0.19 -9.33 -1.57
C LEU A 79 -0.05 -8.61 -2.91
N VAL A 80 0.34 -7.34 -2.87
CA VAL A 80 0.62 -6.58 -4.08
C VAL A 80 2.07 -6.14 -4.04
N LEU A 81 2.83 -6.51 -5.06
CA LEU A 81 4.18 -5.98 -5.25
C LEU A 81 4.04 -4.72 -6.07
N HIS A 82 4.50 -3.60 -5.53
CA HIS A 82 4.30 -2.30 -6.17
C HIS A 82 5.59 -1.50 -6.25
N ARG A 83 5.49 -0.41 -6.98
CA ARG A 83 6.58 0.55 -7.12
C ARG A 83 6.01 1.94 -6.87
N PHE A 84 6.69 2.70 -6.03
CA PHE A 84 6.38 4.11 -5.82
C PHE A 84 7.17 4.97 -6.79
N SER A 85 6.56 6.07 -7.23
CA SER A 85 7.24 7.08 -8.04
C SER A 85 6.80 8.46 -7.58
N GLY A 86 7.59 9.46 -7.92
CA GLY A 86 7.32 10.84 -7.55
C GLY A 86 8.61 11.61 -7.36
N ARG A 87 8.47 12.87 -6.93
CA ARG A 87 9.63 13.72 -6.67
C ARG A 87 9.52 14.27 -5.25
N GLY A 88 10.59 14.16 -4.47
CA GLY A 88 10.64 14.72 -3.14
C GLY A 88 10.55 16.24 -3.19
N ARG A 89 9.59 16.82 -2.49
CA ARG A 89 9.36 18.27 -2.54
C ARG A 89 10.51 19.06 -1.95
N THR A 90 11.10 18.56 -0.89
CA THR A 90 12.19 19.24 -0.19
C THR A 90 13.53 19.03 -0.88
N SER A 91 13.82 17.79 -1.26
CA SER A 91 15.12 17.41 -1.83
C SER A 91 15.19 17.56 -3.35
N GLY A 92 14.05 17.54 -4.03
CA GLY A 92 14.01 17.52 -5.47
C GLY A 92 14.46 16.19 -6.07
N VAL A 93 14.71 15.18 -5.24
CA VAL A 93 15.14 13.87 -5.71
C VAL A 93 13.96 13.15 -6.36
N GLU A 94 14.18 12.67 -7.57
CA GLU A 94 13.17 11.94 -8.31
C GLU A 94 13.34 10.44 -8.08
N VAL A 95 12.21 9.79 -7.73
CA VAL A 95 12.16 8.34 -7.61
C VAL A 95 11.42 7.80 -8.84
N GLY A 96 12.17 7.18 -9.71
CA GLY A 96 11.67 6.70 -11.00
C GLY A 96 11.50 5.18 -11.05
N PRO A 97 11.51 4.62 -12.27
CA PRO A 97 11.20 3.20 -12.49
C PRO A 97 12.06 2.20 -11.74
N THR A 98 13.27 2.57 -11.36
CA THR A 98 14.15 1.71 -10.58
C THR A 98 14.14 2.05 -9.10
N GLY A 99 13.24 2.95 -8.70
CA GLY A 99 13.21 3.44 -7.32
C GLY A 99 12.46 2.53 -6.37
N ALA A 100 11.72 3.11 -5.46
CA ALA A 100 11.18 2.44 -4.30
C ALA A 100 10.26 1.28 -4.64
N LYS A 101 10.77 0.06 -4.58
CA LYS A 101 9.98 -1.17 -4.73
C LYS A 101 9.55 -1.65 -3.35
N GLY A 102 8.24 -1.68 -3.17
CA GLY A 102 7.65 -2.11 -1.92
C GLY A 102 6.54 -3.11 -2.13
N ALA A 103 5.73 -3.27 -1.12
CA ALA A 103 4.59 -4.18 -1.18
C ALA A 103 3.52 -3.75 -0.18
N CYS A 104 2.28 -4.12 -0.47
CA CYS A 104 1.18 -4.00 0.47
C CYS A 104 0.54 -5.37 0.66
N LEU A 105 0.27 -5.73 1.91
CA LEU A 105 -0.50 -6.92 2.22
C LEU A 105 -1.87 -6.48 2.71
N PHE A 106 -2.91 -6.87 1.98
CA PHE A 106 -4.29 -6.54 2.29
C PHE A 106 -4.97 -7.73 2.93
N PHE A 107 -5.56 -7.50 4.11
CA PHE A 107 -6.41 -8.50 4.78
C PHE A 107 -7.85 -8.09 4.53
N VAL A 108 -8.58 -8.91 3.77
CA VAL A 108 -9.95 -8.58 3.34
C VAL A 108 -10.94 -9.52 4.01
N THR A 109 -11.99 -8.95 4.58
CA THR A 109 -13.09 -9.70 5.18
C THR A 109 -14.40 -9.04 4.78
N ASP A 110 -15.33 -9.82 4.23
CA ASP A 110 -16.66 -9.35 3.83
C ASP A 110 -16.62 -8.10 2.93
N GLY A 111 -15.66 -8.09 1.99
CA GLY A 111 -15.56 -7.01 1.01
C GLY A 111 -14.91 -5.74 1.51
N GLU A 112 -14.32 -5.76 2.70
CA GLU A 112 -13.61 -4.60 3.26
C GLU A 112 -12.22 -4.99 3.72
N VAL A 113 -11.28 -4.06 3.60
CA VAL A 113 -9.92 -4.26 4.09
C VAL A 113 -9.90 -3.97 5.60
N THR A 114 -9.59 -4.99 6.39
CA THR A 114 -9.56 -4.87 7.85
C THR A 114 -8.17 -4.60 8.39
N LYS A 115 -7.14 -4.99 7.63
CA LYS A 115 -5.74 -4.70 7.96
C LYS A 115 -5.00 -4.40 6.68
N LEU A 116 -4.06 -3.47 6.76
CA LEU A 116 -3.20 -3.12 5.64
C LEU A 116 -1.78 -2.99 6.16
N TRP A 117 -0.88 -3.84 5.66
CA TRP A 117 0.53 -3.78 6.00
C TRP A 117 1.30 -3.22 4.81
N LEU A 118 2.03 -2.13 5.05
CA LEU A 118 2.85 -1.48 4.04
C LEU A 118 4.32 -1.81 4.28
N TYR A 119 4.95 -2.36 3.27
CA TYR A 119 6.40 -2.61 3.26
C TYR A 119 7.07 -1.63 2.32
N SER A 120 8.07 -0.91 2.81
CA SER A 120 8.88 -0.03 1.97
C SER A 120 9.95 -0.82 1.22
N VAL A 121 10.28 -2.03 1.70
CA VAL A 121 11.26 -2.90 1.07
C VAL A 121 10.58 -4.21 0.67
N ARG A 122 10.51 -4.45 -0.64
CA ARG A 122 9.82 -5.63 -1.20
C ARG A 122 10.41 -6.95 -0.66
N ASP A 123 11.75 -7.03 -0.58
CA ASP A 123 12.41 -8.24 -0.13
C ASP A 123 12.00 -8.63 1.28
N ARG A 124 11.74 -7.64 2.13
CA ARG A 124 11.29 -7.92 3.49
C ARG A 124 9.89 -8.55 3.49
N ALA A 125 9.00 -8.04 2.64
CA ALA A 125 7.65 -8.62 2.54
C ALA A 125 7.73 -10.09 2.11
N LEU A 126 8.53 -10.37 1.11
CA LEU A 126 8.69 -11.75 0.62
C LEU A 126 9.30 -12.65 1.69
N ALA A 127 10.28 -12.17 2.43
CA ALA A 127 10.92 -12.94 3.50
C ALA A 127 9.94 -13.21 4.65
N ASP A 128 9.20 -12.18 5.09
CA ASP A 128 8.26 -12.30 6.20
C ASP A 128 7.14 -13.29 5.89
N LEU A 129 6.73 -13.37 4.61
CA LEU A 129 5.63 -14.24 4.19
C LEU A 129 6.11 -15.60 3.69
N GLY A 130 7.42 -15.83 3.70
CA GLY A 130 7.99 -17.09 3.23
C GLY A 130 7.86 -17.30 1.74
N LEU A 131 7.86 -16.22 0.97
CA LEU A 131 7.69 -16.27 -0.48
C LEU A 131 9.02 -16.04 -1.20
N ALA A 132 9.13 -16.62 -2.40
CA ALA A 132 10.28 -16.39 -3.27
C ALA A 132 9.94 -15.31 -4.29
N ASP A 133 10.98 -14.69 -4.82
CA ASP A 133 10.84 -13.73 -5.92
C ASP A 133 10.33 -14.41 -7.19
#